data_3afe5f302364b88c931a71a51173d694
#
_entry.id   3afe5f302364b88c931a71a51173d694
#
_cell.length_a   1.000
_cell.length_b   1.000
_cell.length_c   1.000
_cell.angle_alpha   90.00
_cell.angle_beta   90.00
_cell.angle_gamma   90.00
#
_symmetry.space_group_name_H-M   'P 1'
#
loop_
_entity.id
_entity.type
_entity.pdbx_description
1 polymer ?
#
loop_
_entity_poly.entity_id
_entity_poly.type
_entity_poly.pdbx_seq_one_letter_code
_entity_poly.pdbx_strand_id
1 'polypeptide(L)'
;VKLLRVLEERAITRLGSAAAVRLDFRLVAATNKPLRGLVREGRFRADLFFRLAVIELQIPSLEERGEADKLAIFHAILHKVVGEATMKELGEPPFFILDAVAQMYFPGNVRELRNLAERIGVAARQTRDWNADGATQRILQHAQALSATTFPPDAGAAEPLLADRSNWDMDERNRIIAALNTNDWKRQNTAQHLGISRKVLWEK
;
A
#
# COMPACT_ATOMS: atom_id res chain seq x y z
N VAL A 1 16.07 -18.93 -12.72
CA VAL A 1 16.30 -20.36 -12.48
C VAL A 1 17.02 -20.62 -11.16
N LYS A 2 18.13 -19.95 -10.81
CA LYS A 2 18.88 -20.23 -9.56
C LYS A 2 18.08 -19.94 -8.30
N LEU A 3 17.33 -18.81 -8.23
CA LEU A 3 16.53 -18.45 -7.06
C LEU A 3 15.41 -19.47 -6.80
N LEU A 4 14.69 -19.88 -7.84
CA LEU A 4 13.62 -20.87 -7.72
C LEU A 4 14.16 -22.18 -7.08
N ARG A 5 15.30 -22.65 -7.55
CA ARG A 5 15.96 -23.85 -7.03
C ARG A 5 16.30 -23.73 -5.54
N VAL A 6 16.82 -22.56 -5.12
CA VAL A 6 17.12 -22.29 -3.70
C VAL A 6 15.85 -22.33 -2.86
N LEU A 7 14.72 -21.79 -3.37
CA LEU A 7 13.44 -21.80 -2.69
C LEU A 7 12.82 -23.20 -2.57
N GLU A 8 13.08 -24.06 -3.55
CA GLU A 8 12.57 -25.43 -3.58
C GLU A 8 13.41 -26.39 -2.74
N GLU A 9 14.73 -26.41 -2.99
CA GLU A 9 15.65 -27.36 -2.39
C GLU A 9 16.13 -26.94 -0.98
N ARG A 10 15.93 -25.66 -0.61
CA ARG A 10 16.53 -25.04 0.59
C ARG A 10 18.02 -25.30 0.71
N ALA A 11 18.71 -25.28 -0.42
CA ALA A 11 20.13 -25.55 -0.52
C ALA A 11 20.78 -24.70 -1.59
N ILE A 12 22.05 -24.39 -1.39
CA ILE A 12 22.91 -23.72 -2.38
C ILE A 12 24.15 -24.53 -2.63
N THR A 13 24.64 -24.46 -3.86
CA THR A 13 25.97 -24.98 -4.22
C THR A 13 26.90 -23.79 -4.45
N ARG A 14 28.03 -23.75 -3.75
CA ARG A 14 29.01 -22.69 -3.93
C ARG A 14 29.67 -22.83 -5.31
N LEU A 15 30.05 -21.70 -5.92
CA LEU A 15 30.79 -21.71 -7.16
C LEU A 15 32.09 -22.50 -6.97
N GLY A 16 32.35 -23.48 -7.86
CA GLY A 16 33.53 -24.35 -7.79
C GLY A 16 33.44 -25.52 -6.81
N SER A 17 32.30 -25.74 -6.16
CA SER A 17 32.06 -26.87 -5.25
C SER A 17 30.89 -27.72 -5.76
N ALA A 18 31.01 -29.04 -5.60
CA ALA A 18 29.89 -29.96 -5.83
C ALA A 18 29.01 -30.18 -4.58
N ALA A 19 29.45 -29.71 -3.42
CA ALA A 19 28.73 -29.91 -2.16
C ALA A 19 27.57 -28.92 -2.00
N ALA A 20 26.37 -29.45 -1.80
CA ALA A 20 25.19 -28.64 -1.48
C ALA A 20 25.18 -28.29 0.02
N VAL A 21 25.00 -27.02 0.32
CA VAL A 21 24.86 -26.51 1.69
C VAL A 21 23.37 -26.22 1.94
N ARG A 22 22.79 -26.90 2.94
CA ARG A 22 21.42 -26.65 3.34
C ARG A 22 21.28 -25.28 3.99
N LEU A 23 20.16 -24.61 3.68
CA LEU A 23 19.83 -23.29 4.22
C LEU A 23 18.54 -23.38 5.03
N ASP A 24 18.57 -22.80 6.24
CA ASP A 24 17.37 -22.49 6.98
C ASP A 24 17.16 -20.99 6.95
N PHE A 25 16.09 -20.54 6.28
CA PHE A 25 15.80 -19.11 6.08
C PHE A 25 14.31 -18.86 5.96
N ARG A 26 13.91 -17.65 6.36
CA ARG A 26 12.61 -17.05 6.08
C ARG A 26 12.77 -16.04 4.97
N LEU A 27 11.98 -16.19 3.90
CA LEU A 27 11.98 -15.25 2.78
C LEU A 27 10.90 -14.20 2.98
N VAL A 28 11.29 -12.94 2.79
CA VAL A 28 10.38 -11.80 2.66
C VAL A 28 10.75 -11.09 1.36
N ALA A 29 9.79 -10.96 0.46
CA ALA A 29 9.98 -10.24 -0.80
C ALA A 29 9.06 -9.01 -0.82
N ALA A 30 9.53 -7.91 -1.40
CA ALA A 30 8.76 -6.70 -1.59
C ALA A 30 8.90 -6.19 -3.02
N THR A 31 7.83 -5.67 -3.56
CA THR A 31 7.78 -5.07 -4.90
C THR A 31 6.68 -4.02 -4.97
N ASN A 32 6.88 -3.02 -5.81
CA ASN A 32 5.85 -2.04 -6.18
C ASN A 32 5.21 -2.35 -7.55
N LYS A 33 5.53 -3.50 -8.15
CA LYS A 33 5.02 -3.89 -9.47
C LYS A 33 3.90 -4.91 -9.33
N PRO A 34 2.87 -4.85 -10.18
CA PRO A 34 1.77 -5.81 -10.21
C PRO A 34 2.27 -7.16 -10.80
N LEU A 35 2.86 -8.01 -9.94
CA LEU A 35 3.49 -9.27 -10.39
C LEU A 35 2.53 -10.18 -11.16
N ARG A 36 1.25 -10.23 -10.79
CA ARG A 36 0.24 -11.01 -11.50
C ARG A 36 0.05 -10.55 -12.95
N GLY A 37 0.10 -9.24 -13.19
CA GLY A 37 0.09 -8.66 -14.54
C GLY A 37 1.33 -9.07 -15.32
N LEU A 38 2.51 -8.94 -14.72
CA LEU A 38 3.77 -9.31 -15.35
C LEU A 38 3.86 -10.81 -15.68
N VAL A 39 3.22 -11.67 -14.88
CA VAL A 39 3.12 -13.11 -15.20
C VAL A 39 2.28 -13.33 -16.44
N ARG A 40 1.12 -12.64 -16.58
CA ARG A 40 0.26 -12.74 -17.78
C ARG A 40 0.97 -12.26 -19.04
N GLU A 41 1.79 -11.21 -18.90
CA GLU A 41 2.60 -10.67 -20.00
C GLU A 41 3.85 -11.52 -20.32
N GLY A 42 4.11 -12.60 -19.59
CA GLY A 42 5.33 -13.41 -19.74
C GLY A 42 6.62 -12.75 -19.26
N ARG A 43 6.52 -11.58 -18.62
CA ARG A 43 7.67 -10.77 -18.11
C ARG A 43 8.14 -11.20 -16.72
N PHE A 44 7.33 -12.02 -16.04
CA PHE A 44 7.69 -12.65 -14.77
C PHE A 44 7.30 -14.12 -14.81
N ARG A 45 8.14 -15.01 -14.32
CA ARG A 45 7.88 -16.44 -14.36
C ARG A 45 6.79 -16.85 -13.38
N ALA A 46 5.82 -17.61 -13.86
CA ALA A 46 4.70 -18.09 -13.06
C ALA A 46 5.14 -19.01 -11.91
N ASP A 47 6.10 -19.91 -12.17
CA ASP A 47 6.64 -20.82 -11.16
C ASP A 47 7.27 -20.08 -9.96
N LEU A 48 8.06 -19.06 -10.25
CA LEU A 48 8.67 -18.21 -9.21
C LEU A 48 7.59 -17.40 -8.47
N PHE A 49 6.59 -16.86 -9.19
CA PHE A 49 5.50 -16.12 -8.56
C PHE A 49 4.77 -16.99 -7.52
N PHE A 50 4.32 -18.18 -7.89
CA PHE A 50 3.60 -19.06 -6.96
C PHE A 50 4.45 -19.53 -5.77
N ARG A 51 5.77 -19.55 -5.92
CA ARG A 51 6.67 -19.89 -4.82
C ARG A 51 6.90 -18.72 -3.85
N LEU A 52 6.83 -17.49 -4.33
CA LEU A 52 6.96 -16.28 -3.52
C LEU A 52 5.63 -15.87 -2.88
N ALA A 53 4.53 -15.98 -3.60
CA ALA A 53 3.22 -15.46 -3.23
C ALA A 53 2.39 -16.45 -2.36
N VAL A 54 3.04 -17.10 -1.40
CA VAL A 54 2.36 -17.97 -0.42
C VAL A 54 1.50 -17.14 0.55
N ILE A 55 2.02 -16.00 0.99
CA ILE A 55 1.30 -15.01 1.78
C ILE A 55 1.54 -13.66 1.10
N GLU A 56 0.49 -13.05 0.60
CA GLU A 56 0.53 -11.72 -0.01
C GLU A 56 0.02 -10.68 1.01
N LEU A 57 0.85 -9.70 1.30
CA LEU A 57 0.49 -8.57 2.14
C LEU A 57 0.50 -7.31 1.28
N GLN A 58 -0.66 -6.68 1.17
CA GLN A 58 -0.78 -5.39 0.52
C GLN A 58 -0.62 -4.29 1.55
N ILE A 59 0.32 -3.39 1.31
CA ILE A 59 0.50 -2.19 2.13
C ILE A 59 -0.32 -1.08 1.48
N PRO A 60 -1.37 -0.56 2.16
CA PRO A 60 -2.18 0.51 1.61
C PRO A 60 -1.36 1.78 1.42
N SER A 61 -1.73 2.58 0.42
CA SER A 61 -1.20 3.92 0.22
C SER A 61 -1.56 4.84 1.39
N LEU A 62 -0.90 5.99 1.48
CA LEU A 62 -1.20 6.97 2.53
C LEU A 62 -2.64 7.49 2.42
N GLU A 63 -3.15 7.66 1.21
CA GLU A 63 -4.52 8.12 0.96
C GLU A 63 -5.57 7.07 1.37
N GLU A 64 -5.30 5.79 1.11
CA GLU A 64 -6.17 4.69 1.54
C GLU A 64 -6.22 4.53 3.07
N ARG A 65 -5.20 4.99 3.79
CA ARG A 65 -5.15 4.97 5.26
C ARG A 65 -6.00 6.07 5.90
N GLY A 66 -6.30 7.13 5.15
CA GLY A 66 -7.09 8.25 5.60
C GLY A 66 -6.32 9.32 6.39
N GLU A 67 -7.06 10.37 6.76
CA GLU A 67 -6.50 11.59 7.36
C GLU A 67 -5.88 11.35 8.73
N ALA A 68 -6.49 10.51 9.55
CA ALA A 68 -6.00 10.23 10.90
C ALA A 68 -4.59 9.64 10.90
N ASP A 69 -4.33 8.64 10.06
CA ASP A 69 -3.01 8.04 9.91
C ASP A 69 -2.01 9.03 9.30
N LYS A 70 -2.45 9.82 8.31
CA LYS A 70 -1.65 10.88 7.68
C LYS A 70 -1.14 11.86 8.72
N LEU A 71 -2.03 12.38 9.57
CA LEU A 71 -1.69 13.30 10.64
C LEU A 71 -0.83 12.65 11.73
N ALA A 72 -1.13 11.42 12.14
CA ALA A 72 -0.33 10.70 13.12
C ALA A 72 1.12 10.50 12.66
N ILE A 73 1.32 10.13 11.39
CA ILE A 73 2.65 9.98 10.79
C ILE A 73 3.36 11.34 10.71
N PHE A 74 2.65 12.39 10.30
CA PHE A 74 3.19 13.75 10.23
C PHE A 74 3.68 14.23 11.61
N HIS A 75 2.85 14.08 12.65
CA HIS A 75 3.21 14.39 14.03
C HIS A 75 4.45 13.64 14.51
N ALA A 76 4.48 12.33 14.30
CA ALA A 76 5.61 11.50 14.71
C ALA A 76 6.94 11.96 14.07
N ILE A 77 6.89 12.39 12.81
CA ILE A 77 8.06 12.92 12.10
C ILE A 77 8.45 14.29 12.65
N LEU A 78 7.48 15.19 12.84
CA LEU A 78 7.73 16.52 13.42
C LEU A 78 8.40 16.44 14.80
N HIS A 79 7.85 15.61 15.69
CA HIS A 79 8.44 15.38 17.01
C HIS A 79 9.90 14.95 16.93
N LYS A 80 10.20 14.03 16.01
CA LYS A 80 11.57 13.56 15.80
C LYS A 80 12.51 14.65 15.26
N VAL A 81 12.04 15.51 14.37
CA VAL A 81 12.84 16.55 13.70
C VAL A 81 13.04 17.77 14.60
N VAL A 82 11.96 18.23 15.21
CA VAL A 82 11.96 19.41 16.10
C VAL A 82 12.67 19.10 17.42
N GLY A 83 12.45 17.89 17.95
CA GLY A 83 12.97 17.46 19.24
C GLY A 83 12.09 17.88 20.42
N GLU A 84 12.09 17.08 21.47
CA GLU A 84 11.18 17.25 22.61
C GLU A 84 11.30 18.62 23.31
N ALA A 85 12.52 19.11 23.49
CA ALA A 85 12.74 20.40 24.16
C ALA A 85 12.10 21.56 23.38
N THR A 86 12.31 21.60 22.08
CA THR A 86 11.76 22.66 21.22
C THR A 86 10.24 22.49 21.03
N MET A 87 9.72 21.25 20.97
CA MET A 87 8.27 21.02 20.94
C MET A 87 7.57 21.53 22.21
N LYS A 88 8.19 21.40 23.37
CA LYS A 88 7.65 21.97 24.63
C LYS A 88 7.57 23.48 24.61
N GLU A 89 8.52 24.15 23.95
CA GLU A 89 8.54 25.61 23.80
C GLU A 89 7.53 26.10 22.75
N LEU A 90 7.46 25.42 21.61
CA LEU A 90 6.61 25.80 20.49
C LEU A 90 5.12 25.41 20.69
N GLY A 91 4.86 24.39 21.50
CA GLY A 91 3.54 23.75 21.58
C GLY A 91 3.20 22.92 20.33
N GLU A 92 1.94 22.52 20.25
CA GLU A 92 1.43 21.77 19.12
C GLU A 92 1.42 22.57 17.81
N PRO A 93 1.57 21.92 16.66
CA PRO A 93 1.47 22.59 15.38
C PRO A 93 0.10 23.27 15.21
N PRO A 94 0.06 24.53 14.72
CA PRO A 94 -1.17 25.26 14.49
C PRO A 94 -2.13 24.51 13.53
N PHE A 95 -3.42 24.74 13.72
CA PHE A 95 -4.49 24.08 12.95
C PHE A 95 -4.31 24.21 11.43
N PHE A 96 -3.85 25.38 10.93
CA PHE A 96 -3.67 25.60 9.49
C PHE A 96 -2.63 24.64 8.86
N ILE A 97 -1.62 24.19 9.63
CA ILE A 97 -0.64 23.20 9.17
C ILE A 97 -1.30 21.82 9.08
N LEU A 98 -2.01 21.45 10.13
CA LEU A 98 -2.68 20.14 10.22
C LEU A 98 -3.77 20.00 9.15
N ASP A 99 -4.60 21.03 8.98
CA ASP A 99 -5.65 21.08 7.97
C ASP A 99 -5.07 21.00 6.55
N ALA A 100 -4.01 21.77 6.26
CA ALA A 100 -3.34 21.71 4.97
C ALA A 100 -2.77 20.32 4.67
N VAL A 101 -2.16 19.66 5.65
CA VAL A 101 -1.61 18.31 5.52
C VAL A 101 -2.72 17.27 5.35
N ALA A 102 -3.83 17.39 6.09
CA ALA A 102 -4.96 16.49 5.99
C ALA A 102 -5.56 16.48 4.57
N GLN A 103 -5.74 17.67 3.99
CA GLN A 103 -6.35 17.85 2.67
C GLN A 103 -5.37 17.61 1.50
N MET A 104 -4.07 17.64 1.75
CA MET A 104 -3.06 17.48 0.72
C MET A 104 -2.98 16.04 0.21
N TYR A 105 -2.90 15.86 -1.12
CA TYR A 105 -2.65 14.58 -1.76
C TYR A 105 -1.14 14.30 -1.84
N PHE A 106 -0.74 13.07 -1.46
CA PHE A 106 0.68 12.66 -1.42
C PHE A 106 0.95 11.47 -2.37
N PRO A 107 1.18 11.71 -3.67
CA PRO A 107 1.52 10.63 -4.61
C PRO A 107 2.81 9.89 -4.25
N GLY A 108 3.75 10.56 -3.60
CA GLY A 108 4.97 9.99 -3.05
C GLY A 108 4.78 9.30 -1.69
N ASN A 109 3.52 9.16 -1.24
CA ASN A 109 3.15 8.50 0.01
C ASN A 109 3.91 9.07 1.23
N VAL A 110 4.25 8.21 2.20
CA VAL A 110 4.97 8.58 3.43
C VAL A 110 6.31 9.26 3.15
N ARG A 111 6.94 9.00 2.00
CA ARG A 111 8.21 9.65 1.66
C ARG A 111 8.04 11.14 1.39
N GLU A 112 7.00 11.50 0.68
CA GLU A 112 6.68 12.91 0.39
C GLU A 112 6.18 13.64 1.64
N LEU A 113 5.28 13.02 2.40
CA LEU A 113 4.84 13.53 3.69
C LEU A 113 6.01 13.76 4.65
N ARG A 114 6.98 12.86 4.68
CA ARG A 114 8.21 13.00 5.48
C ARG A 114 9.00 14.22 5.05
N ASN A 115 9.26 14.40 3.77
CA ASN A 115 10.00 15.54 3.25
C ASN A 115 9.32 16.88 3.63
N LEU A 116 7.98 16.91 3.56
CA LEU A 116 7.23 18.08 3.99
C LEU A 116 7.39 18.34 5.49
N ALA A 117 7.19 17.32 6.32
CA ALA A 117 7.33 17.40 7.78
C ALA A 117 8.76 17.81 8.20
N GLU A 118 9.77 17.27 7.53
CA GLU A 118 11.17 17.64 7.79
C GLU A 118 11.45 19.12 7.46
N ARG A 119 10.94 19.61 6.33
CA ARG A 119 11.09 21.03 5.95
C ARG A 119 10.41 21.96 6.93
N ILE A 120 9.18 21.66 7.34
CA ILE A 120 8.43 22.44 8.34
C ILE A 120 9.13 22.38 9.71
N GLY A 121 9.50 21.16 10.13
CA GLY A 121 10.17 20.97 11.42
C GLY A 121 11.52 21.66 11.53
N VAL A 122 12.33 21.66 10.46
CA VAL A 122 13.60 22.40 10.43
C VAL A 122 13.36 23.90 10.50
N ALA A 123 12.40 24.44 9.74
CA ALA A 123 12.07 25.87 9.79
C ALA A 123 11.59 26.28 11.19
N ALA A 124 10.64 25.56 11.77
CA ALA A 124 10.11 25.84 13.11
C ALA A 124 11.20 25.74 14.20
N ARG A 125 12.09 24.75 14.11
CA ARG A 125 13.20 24.59 15.05
C ARG A 125 14.21 25.74 15.00
N GLN A 126 14.48 26.25 13.79
CA GLN A 126 15.43 27.37 13.60
C GLN A 126 14.88 28.69 14.09
N THR A 127 13.61 28.96 13.81
CA THR A 127 13.00 30.27 14.13
C THR A 127 12.33 30.30 15.49
N ARG A 128 12.14 29.13 16.13
CA ARG A 128 11.35 29.00 17.37
C ARG A 128 9.89 29.47 17.18
N ASP A 129 9.40 29.37 15.96
CA ASP A 129 8.03 29.73 15.58
C ASP A 129 7.54 28.80 14.48
N TRP A 130 6.28 28.40 14.53
CA TRP A 130 5.67 27.55 13.52
C TRP A 130 5.51 28.22 12.16
N ASN A 131 5.46 29.54 12.11
CA ASN A 131 5.24 30.29 10.86
C ASN A 131 5.99 31.62 10.81
N ALA A 132 7.20 31.66 11.31
CA ALA A 132 8.04 32.86 11.23
C ALA A 132 8.07 33.41 9.80
N ASP A 133 7.76 34.69 9.65
CA ASP A 133 7.70 35.40 8.36
C ASP A 133 6.89 34.66 7.25
N GLY A 134 5.91 33.84 7.61
CA GLY A 134 5.11 33.05 6.68
C GLY A 134 5.87 31.90 6.01
N ALA A 135 7.01 31.48 6.58
CA ALA A 135 7.86 30.45 5.98
C ALA A 135 7.14 29.11 5.79
N THR A 136 6.43 28.65 6.82
CA THR A 136 5.68 27.37 6.73
C THR A 136 4.56 27.45 5.73
N GLN A 137 3.86 28.58 5.63
CA GLN A 137 2.80 28.77 4.64
C GLN A 137 3.34 28.71 3.21
N ARG A 138 4.51 29.29 2.95
CA ARG A 138 5.18 29.17 1.63
C ARG A 138 5.62 27.73 1.34
N ILE A 139 6.08 26.98 2.35
CA ILE A 139 6.43 25.56 2.21
C ILE A 139 5.21 24.73 1.82
N LEU A 140 4.06 24.95 2.48
CA LEU A 140 2.80 24.27 2.19
C LEU A 140 2.29 24.61 0.79
N GLN A 141 2.24 25.87 0.40
CA GLN A 141 1.82 26.30 -0.93
C GLN A 141 2.69 25.70 -2.04
N HIS A 142 4.02 25.66 -1.82
CA HIS A 142 4.93 25.05 -2.79
C HIS A 142 4.71 23.52 -2.91
N ALA A 143 4.47 22.84 -1.81
CA ALA A 143 4.17 21.41 -1.82
C ALA A 143 2.87 21.11 -2.54
N GLN A 144 1.81 21.89 -2.29
CA GLN A 144 0.53 21.76 -2.99
C GLN A 144 0.68 21.99 -4.51
N ALA A 145 1.41 23.02 -4.92
CA ALA A 145 1.65 23.31 -6.33
C ALA A 145 2.40 22.16 -7.03
N LEU A 146 3.40 21.57 -6.39
CA LEU A 146 4.14 20.42 -6.93
C LEU A 146 3.25 19.19 -7.08
N SER A 147 2.46 18.85 -6.07
CA SER A 147 1.54 17.71 -6.11
C SER A 147 0.51 17.85 -7.22
N ALA A 148 -0.04 19.05 -7.43
CA ALA A 148 -1.01 19.34 -8.47
C ALA A 148 -0.42 19.29 -9.90
N THR A 149 0.85 19.65 -10.07
CA THR A 149 1.49 19.77 -11.39
C THR A 149 2.11 18.45 -11.86
N THR A 150 2.70 17.68 -10.93
CA THR A 150 3.48 16.49 -11.27
C THR A 150 2.60 15.23 -11.40
N PHE A 151 1.49 15.19 -10.67
CA PHE A 151 0.58 14.05 -10.64
C PHE A 151 -0.87 14.60 -10.55
N PRO A 152 -1.54 14.89 -11.67
CA PRO A 152 -2.95 15.23 -11.62
C PRO A 152 -3.70 14.07 -10.93
N PRO A 153 -4.72 14.35 -10.10
CA PRO A 153 -5.44 13.32 -9.33
C PRO A 153 -6.02 12.18 -10.18
N ASP A 154 -6.20 12.40 -11.48
CA ASP A 154 -6.66 11.36 -12.42
C ASP A 154 -5.54 10.60 -13.16
N ALA A 155 -4.26 10.99 -13.01
CA ALA A 155 -3.17 10.35 -13.77
C ALA A 155 -2.48 9.18 -13.05
N GLY A 156 -2.92 8.80 -11.87
CA GLY A 156 -2.25 7.82 -11.04
C GLY A 156 -3.13 6.80 -10.34
N ALA A 157 -4.41 6.75 -10.65
CA ALA A 157 -5.15 5.52 -10.48
C ALA A 157 -4.59 4.52 -11.50
N ALA A 158 -3.39 3.96 -11.23
CA ALA A 158 -3.18 2.57 -11.59
C ALA A 158 -4.44 1.89 -11.10
N GLU A 159 -5.33 1.51 -12.03
CA GLU A 159 -6.54 0.78 -11.71
C GLU A 159 -6.21 -0.17 -10.58
N PRO A 160 -6.94 -0.15 -9.47
CA PRO A 160 -6.80 -1.17 -8.48
C PRO A 160 -7.28 -2.45 -9.15
N LEU A 161 -6.34 -3.17 -9.77
CA LEU A 161 -6.56 -4.50 -10.34
C LEU A 161 -7.10 -5.48 -9.27
N LEU A 162 -7.32 -4.98 -8.05
CA LEU A 162 -7.89 -5.70 -6.92
C LEU A 162 -9.20 -5.10 -6.41
N ALA A 163 -9.49 -3.81 -6.61
CA ALA A 163 -10.80 -3.24 -6.24
C ALA A 163 -11.93 -3.88 -7.07
N ASP A 164 -11.65 -4.20 -8.32
CA ASP A 164 -12.61 -4.90 -9.18
C ASP A 164 -12.84 -6.36 -8.72
N ARG A 165 -11.85 -7.00 -8.12
CA ARG A 165 -12.00 -8.38 -7.62
C ARG A 165 -12.73 -8.48 -6.29
N SER A 166 -12.51 -7.57 -5.35
CA SER A 166 -13.21 -7.59 -4.06
C SER A 166 -14.69 -7.19 -4.22
N ASN A 167 -14.99 -6.22 -5.08
CA ASN A 167 -16.37 -5.89 -5.44
C ASN A 167 -17.00 -7.00 -6.30
N TRP A 168 -16.27 -7.57 -7.24
CA TRP A 168 -16.75 -8.68 -8.06
C TRP A 168 -16.98 -9.94 -7.22
N ASP A 169 -16.09 -10.29 -6.31
CA ASP A 169 -16.26 -11.41 -5.37
C ASP A 169 -17.39 -11.13 -4.36
N MET A 170 -17.58 -9.90 -3.92
CA MET A 170 -18.70 -9.50 -3.04
C MET A 170 -20.04 -9.53 -3.78
N ASP A 171 -20.10 -9.03 -5.00
CA ASP A 171 -21.32 -9.04 -5.82
C ASP A 171 -21.70 -10.45 -6.24
N GLU A 172 -20.73 -11.27 -6.66
CA GLU A 172 -20.95 -12.68 -6.99
C GLU A 172 -21.36 -13.48 -5.76
N ARG A 173 -20.74 -13.24 -4.60
CA ARG A 173 -21.14 -13.85 -3.32
C ARG A 173 -22.56 -13.45 -2.94
N ASN A 174 -22.91 -12.17 -3.04
CA ASN A 174 -24.26 -11.69 -2.74
C ASN A 174 -25.29 -12.28 -3.70
N ARG A 175 -24.95 -12.42 -4.98
CA ARG A 175 -25.78 -13.07 -6.00
C ARG A 175 -26.00 -14.54 -5.69
N ILE A 176 -24.95 -15.26 -5.26
CA ILE A 176 -25.06 -16.68 -4.87
C ILE A 176 -25.91 -16.83 -3.60
N ILE A 177 -25.72 -15.98 -2.59
CA ILE A 177 -26.52 -16.01 -1.35
C ILE A 177 -27.99 -15.68 -1.64
N ALA A 178 -28.27 -14.70 -2.47
CA ALA A 178 -29.63 -14.38 -2.89
C ALA A 178 -30.30 -15.55 -3.62
N ALA A 179 -29.59 -16.21 -4.52
CA ALA A 179 -30.08 -17.37 -5.21
C ALA A 179 -30.29 -18.60 -4.30
N LEU A 180 -29.46 -18.79 -3.28
CA LEU A 180 -29.62 -19.81 -2.25
C LEU A 180 -30.88 -19.56 -1.41
N ASN A 181 -31.11 -18.33 -0.97
CA ASN A 181 -32.27 -17.95 -0.21
C ASN A 181 -33.57 -18.12 -1.01
N THR A 182 -33.55 -17.79 -2.30
CA THR A 182 -34.73 -17.97 -3.21
C THR A 182 -35.04 -19.43 -3.47
N ASN A 183 -34.08 -20.34 -3.37
CA ASN A 183 -34.26 -21.78 -3.65
C ASN A 183 -34.20 -22.67 -2.39
N ASP A 184 -34.55 -22.11 -1.21
CA ASP A 184 -34.59 -22.83 0.08
C ASP A 184 -33.29 -23.60 0.38
N TRP A 185 -32.15 -23.06 0.00
CA TRP A 185 -30.84 -23.69 0.17
C TRP A 185 -30.66 -25.02 -0.56
N LYS A 186 -31.55 -25.32 -1.55
CA LYS A 186 -31.43 -26.50 -2.37
C LYS A 186 -30.40 -26.29 -3.47
N ARG A 187 -29.21 -26.81 -3.27
CA ARG A 187 -28.02 -26.58 -4.12
C ARG A 187 -28.25 -26.94 -5.60
N GLN A 188 -29.08 -27.94 -5.90
CA GLN A 188 -29.35 -28.33 -7.27
C GLN A 188 -30.18 -27.29 -8.02
N ASN A 189 -31.18 -26.73 -7.35
CA ASN A 189 -32.05 -25.71 -7.92
C ASN A 189 -31.28 -24.37 -8.03
N THR A 190 -30.44 -24.04 -7.04
CA THR A 190 -29.60 -22.85 -7.06
C THR A 190 -28.57 -22.88 -8.20
N ALA A 191 -27.93 -24.03 -8.44
CA ALA A 191 -27.00 -24.19 -9.55
C ALA A 191 -27.68 -24.02 -10.91
N GLN A 192 -28.89 -24.58 -11.07
CA GLN A 192 -29.72 -24.38 -12.26
C GLN A 192 -30.16 -22.93 -12.43
N HIS A 193 -30.58 -22.28 -11.36
CA HIS A 193 -31.00 -20.86 -11.35
C HIS A 193 -29.86 -19.92 -11.76
N LEU A 194 -28.62 -20.21 -11.33
CA LEU A 194 -27.45 -19.44 -11.67
C LEU A 194 -26.77 -19.85 -12.99
N GLY A 195 -27.23 -20.93 -13.64
CA GLY A 195 -26.65 -21.43 -14.88
C GLY A 195 -25.23 -22.00 -14.72
N ILE A 196 -24.86 -22.45 -13.52
CA ILE A 196 -23.55 -23.01 -13.20
C ILE A 196 -23.62 -24.45 -12.75
N SER A 197 -22.50 -25.19 -12.85
CA SER A 197 -22.46 -26.57 -12.36
C SER A 197 -22.44 -26.61 -10.82
N ARG A 198 -22.97 -27.71 -10.24
CA ARG A 198 -22.92 -27.93 -8.78
C ARG A 198 -21.51 -27.90 -8.21
N LYS A 199 -20.51 -28.32 -9.00
CA LYS A 199 -19.11 -28.31 -8.61
C LYS A 199 -18.58 -26.87 -8.48
N VAL A 200 -18.90 -26.02 -9.44
CA VAL A 200 -18.54 -24.60 -9.44
C VAL A 200 -19.23 -23.84 -8.29
N LEU A 201 -20.50 -24.17 -7.98
CA LEU A 201 -21.20 -23.60 -6.82
C LEU A 201 -20.58 -24.01 -5.48
N TRP A 202 -19.88 -25.14 -5.43
CA TRP A 202 -19.22 -25.64 -4.22
C TRP A 202 -17.81 -25.05 -4.01
N GLU A 203 -17.14 -24.69 -5.09
CA GLU A 203 -15.78 -24.12 -5.08
C GLU A 203 -15.77 -22.60 -4.84
N LYS A 204 -16.94 -21.95 -4.85
CA LYS A 204 -17.17 -20.51 -4.59
C LYS A 204 -17.86 -20.27 -3.24
#